data_5d632be74eee9191ab626bdb1ab1f2c8
#
_entry.id   5d632be74eee9191ab626bdb1ab1f2c8
#
_cell.length_a   1.000
_cell.length_b   1.000
_cell.length_c   1.000
_cell.angle_alpha   90.00
_cell.angle_beta   90.00
_cell.angle_gamma   90.00
#
_symmetry.space_group_name_H-M   'P 1'
#
loop_
_entity.id
_entity.type
_entity.pdbx_description
1 polymer ?
#
loop_
_entity_poly.entity_id
_entity_poly.type
_entity_poly.pdbx_seq_one_letter_code
_entity_poly.pdbx_strand_id
1 'polypeptide(L)'
;MTKKYDLVIVGGGPAGLMAARVAGENGLSTALLERKTDITQVRRTDGGILSPVNEYTFGQTVVYNHEAKKISFPVSGFSISYDGPHKDVYGFNLYSPNGNKFTFGDRVEQRKDPKKNRYGVAVDKALFLKPLLEEAIRNGVDVFPGTNVTGIEKKGDRVAVTGNGKTYEGCFVIAADGVNSRIAGLMGMNKERKFCATHLQNFWSLEGIEIPEIEGLGFIFCADKTFSVVSTCHENRFSVGVSSYRPCDDLPAALNRFVHEDKVYSHWFKGGKKTKETSCVVNMYSPMKEPFKDNVFFIGDAAWLTEIANPGALCCGWKAANAITLALMDGKINKEGIGSYLEWWHKYFYGPYGKKEIKALELQDYLDADDIDYLVGLVKEPLFGTLDFYKLIDTIGSTYGELFPTIQDERPQIMAKLLGLVNQMEEAEQEVRKAGFPSK
;
A
#
# COMPACT_ATOMS: atom_id res chain seq x y z
N MET A 1 2.88 -39.61 -2.35
CA MET A 1 3.56 -38.87 -3.42
C MET A 1 3.24 -37.39 -3.24
N THR A 2 4.25 -36.51 -3.30
CA THR A 2 4.04 -35.05 -3.25
C THR A 2 3.37 -34.64 -4.56
N LYS A 3 2.23 -33.95 -4.49
CA LYS A 3 1.57 -33.40 -5.69
C LYS A 3 2.45 -32.32 -6.29
N LYS A 4 2.70 -32.37 -7.59
CA LYS A 4 3.50 -31.41 -8.34
C LYS A 4 2.57 -30.43 -9.03
N TYR A 5 2.92 -29.16 -9.00
CA TYR A 5 2.16 -28.04 -9.57
C TYR A 5 2.99 -27.30 -10.63
N ASP A 6 2.33 -26.62 -11.52
CA ASP A 6 2.98 -25.61 -12.38
C ASP A 6 3.34 -24.39 -11.55
N LEU A 7 2.44 -23.99 -10.63
CA LEU A 7 2.58 -22.82 -9.80
C LEU A 7 2.18 -23.07 -8.35
N VAL A 8 3.02 -22.63 -7.41
CA VAL A 8 2.67 -22.55 -5.98
C VAL A 8 2.62 -21.07 -5.58
N ILE A 9 1.51 -20.63 -4.99
CA ILE A 9 1.31 -19.26 -4.53
C ILE A 9 1.29 -19.23 -3.00
N VAL A 10 2.08 -18.37 -2.40
CA VAL A 10 2.15 -18.18 -0.95
C VAL A 10 1.57 -16.82 -0.59
N GLY A 11 0.41 -16.83 0.07
CA GLY A 11 -0.32 -15.64 0.50
C GLY A 11 -1.62 -15.41 -0.28
N GLY A 12 -2.74 -15.29 0.44
CA GLY A 12 -4.09 -15.07 -0.05
C GLY A 12 -4.55 -13.60 0.08
N GLY A 13 -3.64 -12.64 -0.15
CA GLY A 13 -3.97 -11.22 -0.29
C GLY A 13 -4.41 -10.87 -1.73
N PRO A 14 -4.63 -9.57 -2.04
CA PRO A 14 -5.07 -9.14 -3.38
C PRO A 14 -4.18 -9.67 -4.51
N ALA A 15 -2.87 -9.58 -4.36
CA ALA A 15 -1.91 -10.04 -5.36
C ALA A 15 -1.96 -11.57 -5.56
N GLY A 16 -1.95 -12.32 -4.45
CA GLY A 16 -1.95 -13.79 -4.52
C GLY A 16 -3.26 -14.36 -5.02
N LEU A 17 -4.42 -13.83 -4.60
CA LEU A 17 -5.73 -14.26 -5.09
C LEU A 17 -5.93 -13.93 -6.57
N MET A 18 -5.46 -12.76 -7.00
CA MET A 18 -5.51 -12.42 -8.42
C MET A 18 -4.62 -13.32 -9.26
N ALA A 19 -3.40 -13.63 -8.78
CA ALA A 19 -2.53 -14.59 -9.44
C ALA A 19 -3.14 -16.00 -9.50
N ALA A 20 -3.78 -16.46 -8.41
CA ALA A 20 -4.44 -17.75 -8.34
C ALA A 20 -5.61 -17.83 -9.33
N ARG A 21 -6.45 -16.80 -9.37
CA ARG A 21 -7.55 -16.70 -10.34
C ARG A 21 -7.06 -16.83 -11.77
N VAL A 22 -6.08 -16.00 -12.15
CA VAL A 22 -5.56 -15.96 -13.54
C VAL A 22 -4.85 -17.26 -13.89
N ALA A 23 -4.07 -17.82 -12.98
CA ALA A 23 -3.41 -19.11 -13.20
C ALA A 23 -4.44 -20.23 -13.45
N GLY A 24 -5.53 -20.25 -12.66
CA GLY A 24 -6.64 -21.20 -12.89
C GLY A 24 -7.37 -20.96 -14.21
N GLU A 25 -7.67 -19.71 -14.56
CA GLU A 25 -8.27 -19.32 -15.86
C GLU A 25 -7.39 -19.77 -17.04
N ASN A 26 -6.07 -19.71 -16.88
CA ASN A 26 -5.09 -20.15 -17.89
C ASN A 26 -4.83 -21.68 -17.86
N GLY A 27 -5.52 -22.45 -17.00
CA GLY A 27 -5.42 -23.91 -16.93
C GLY A 27 -4.17 -24.45 -16.22
N LEU A 28 -3.44 -23.60 -15.46
CA LEU A 28 -2.26 -24.06 -14.72
C LEU A 28 -2.65 -24.88 -13.50
N SER A 29 -1.98 -26.00 -13.28
CA SER A 29 -2.05 -26.75 -12.03
C SER A 29 -1.46 -25.89 -10.90
N THR A 30 -2.33 -25.35 -10.04
CA THR A 30 -1.96 -24.30 -9.07
C THR A 30 -2.32 -24.67 -7.64
N ALA A 31 -1.41 -24.40 -6.69
CA ALA A 31 -1.66 -24.46 -5.25
C ALA A 31 -1.59 -23.04 -4.65
N LEU A 32 -2.57 -22.67 -3.84
CA LEU A 32 -2.58 -21.45 -3.03
C LEU A 32 -2.46 -21.81 -1.54
N LEU A 33 -1.37 -21.34 -0.90
CA LEU A 33 -1.09 -21.56 0.52
C LEU A 33 -1.35 -20.26 1.28
N GLU A 34 -2.24 -20.26 2.27
CA GLU A 34 -2.54 -19.08 3.09
C GLU A 34 -2.55 -19.47 4.58
N ARG A 35 -1.88 -18.66 5.43
CA ARG A 35 -1.79 -18.90 6.88
C ARG A 35 -3.10 -18.67 7.63
N LYS A 36 -4.00 -17.83 7.11
CA LYS A 36 -5.33 -17.62 7.67
C LYS A 36 -6.22 -18.82 7.37
N THR A 37 -7.05 -19.20 8.32
CA THR A 37 -8.10 -20.22 8.13
C THR A 37 -9.24 -19.66 7.28
N ASP A 38 -9.64 -18.42 7.51
CA ASP A 38 -10.52 -17.65 6.62
C ASP A 38 -9.64 -16.73 5.78
N ILE A 39 -9.49 -17.07 4.50
CA ILE A 39 -8.58 -16.39 3.56
C ILE A 39 -9.00 -14.95 3.34
N THR A 40 -10.29 -14.69 3.26
CA THR A 40 -10.85 -13.35 2.96
C THR A 40 -10.89 -12.44 4.17
N GLN A 41 -10.70 -12.98 5.38
CA GLN A 41 -10.69 -12.17 6.60
C GLN A 41 -9.55 -11.14 6.58
N VAL A 42 -9.90 -9.86 6.72
CA VAL A 42 -8.94 -8.76 6.84
C VAL A 42 -8.52 -8.63 8.30
N ARG A 43 -7.28 -9.09 8.61
CA ARG A 43 -6.71 -9.05 9.97
C ARG A 43 -5.76 -7.89 10.19
N ARG A 44 -5.22 -7.32 9.12
CA ARG A 44 -4.35 -6.14 9.18
C ARG A 44 -5.18 -4.87 9.10
N THR A 45 -4.58 -3.80 9.56
CA THR A 45 -5.06 -2.48 9.26
C THR A 45 -5.00 -2.24 7.76
N ASP A 46 -6.13 -1.85 7.22
CA ASP A 46 -6.27 -1.49 5.81
C ASP A 46 -7.27 -0.35 5.77
N GLY A 47 -6.91 0.76 5.15
CA GLY A 47 -7.83 1.90 5.01
C GLY A 47 -9.07 1.57 4.18
N GLY A 48 -9.13 0.38 3.57
CA GLY A 48 -10.26 -0.03 2.75
C GLY A 48 -10.46 0.86 1.53
N ILE A 49 -9.42 1.55 1.08
CA ILE A 49 -9.51 2.45 -0.07
C ILE A 49 -8.88 1.80 -1.29
N LEU A 50 -9.66 1.77 -2.37
CA LEU A 50 -9.20 1.49 -3.71
C LEU A 50 -8.68 2.80 -4.31
N SER A 51 -7.37 2.93 -4.43
CA SER A 51 -6.72 4.17 -4.89
C SER A 51 -5.43 3.89 -5.65
N PRO A 52 -5.04 4.80 -6.56
CA PRO A 52 -5.85 5.86 -7.15
C PRO A 52 -6.87 5.32 -8.17
N VAL A 53 -8.00 6.01 -8.32
CA VAL A 53 -9.08 5.68 -9.27
C VAL A 53 -9.21 6.83 -10.28
N ASN A 54 -9.51 6.50 -11.54
CA ASN A 54 -9.61 7.45 -12.65
C ASN A 54 -8.29 8.20 -12.96
N GLU A 55 -7.19 7.77 -12.41
CA GLU A 55 -5.87 8.34 -12.59
C GLU A 55 -4.94 7.30 -13.25
N TYR A 56 -4.07 7.75 -14.16
CA TYR A 56 -3.08 6.86 -14.76
C TYR A 56 -1.86 6.74 -13.84
N THR A 57 -1.65 5.54 -13.32
CA THR A 57 -0.53 5.23 -12.42
C THR A 57 -0.06 3.79 -12.68
N PHE A 58 1.21 3.48 -12.39
CA PHE A 58 1.85 2.17 -12.63
C PHE A 58 1.48 1.48 -13.96
N GLY A 59 1.31 2.28 -15.02
CA GLY A 59 0.94 1.77 -16.36
C GLY A 59 -0.52 1.36 -16.48
N GLN A 60 -1.39 1.83 -15.61
CA GLN A 60 -2.78 1.41 -15.51
C GLN A 60 -3.72 2.57 -15.14
N THR A 61 -4.99 2.41 -15.46
CA THR A 61 -6.08 3.20 -14.90
C THR A 61 -7.03 2.26 -14.19
N VAL A 62 -7.47 2.61 -13.00
CA VAL A 62 -8.45 1.85 -12.23
C VAL A 62 -9.79 2.55 -12.33
N VAL A 63 -10.82 1.81 -12.73
CA VAL A 63 -12.18 2.32 -12.87
C VAL A 63 -13.14 1.50 -12.02
N TYR A 64 -13.85 2.17 -11.12
CA TYR A 64 -14.93 1.56 -10.36
C TYR A 64 -16.28 1.93 -10.99
N ASN A 65 -17.06 0.92 -11.34
CA ASN A 65 -18.43 1.08 -11.83
C ASN A 65 -19.39 0.36 -10.89
N HIS A 66 -20.14 1.13 -10.10
CA HIS A 66 -21.12 0.62 -9.15
C HIS A 66 -22.27 -0.12 -9.84
N GLU A 67 -22.82 0.43 -10.92
CA GLU A 67 -23.96 -0.15 -11.63
C GLU A 67 -23.60 -1.52 -12.25
N ALA A 68 -22.39 -1.62 -12.80
CA ALA A 68 -21.85 -2.88 -13.34
C ALA A 68 -21.28 -3.80 -12.26
N LYS A 69 -21.19 -3.35 -11.00
CA LYS A 69 -20.58 -4.07 -9.86
C LYS A 69 -19.16 -4.56 -10.17
N LYS A 70 -18.33 -3.69 -10.75
CA LYS A 70 -16.99 -4.03 -11.25
C LYS A 70 -15.96 -2.99 -10.89
N ILE A 71 -14.78 -3.50 -10.54
CA ILE A 71 -13.52 -2.76 -10.52
C ILE A 71 -12.74 -3.20 -11.76
N SER A 72 -12.47 -2.28 -12.67
CA SER A 72 -11.90 -2.58 -13.99
C SER A 72 -10.52 -1.97 -14.16
N PHE A 73 -9.69 -2.67 -14.93
CA PHE A 73 -8.32 -2.30 -15.28
C PHE A 73 -8.19 -2.26 -16.81
N PRO A 74 -8.65 -1.17 -17.45
CA PRO A 74 -8.86 -1.13 -18.90
C PRO A 74 -7.60 -1.38 -19.73
N VAL A 75 -6.43 -0.92 -19.27
CA VAL A 75 -5.16 -1.10 -20.00
C VAL A 75 -4.73 -2.57 -20.03
N SER A 76 -4.94 -3.32 -18.94
CA SER A 76 -4.66 -4.76 -18.89
C SER A 76 -5.82 -5.62 -19.39
N GLY A 77 -7.01 -5.06 -19.52
CA GLY A 77 -8.19 -5.74 -20.05
C GLY A 77 -8.88 -6.70 -19.08
N PHE A 78 -8.66 -6.57 -17.77
CA PHE A 78 -9.35 -7.38 -16.77
C PHE A 78 -10.25 -6.58 -15.83
N SER A 79 -11.14 -7.28 -15.17
CA SER A 79 -11.98 -6.72 -14.11
C SER A 79 -12.21 -7.74 -13.00
N ILE A 80 -12.56 -7.23 -11.82
CA ILE A 80 -12.99 -8.03 -10.67
C ILE A 80 -14.41 -7.64 -10.27
N SER A 81 -15.17 -8.59 -9.77
CA SER A 81 -16.51 -8.35 -9.26
C SER A 81 -16.45 -7.67 -7.89
N TYR A 82 -17.30 -6.68 -7.69
CA TYR A 82 -17.48 -6.04 -6.39
C TYR A 82 -18.93 -5.55 -6.24
N ASP A 83 -19.70 -6.24 -5.41
CA ASP A 83 -21.08 -5.91 -5.05
C ASP A 83 -21.16 -5.65 -3.54
N GLY A 84 -20.53 -4.57 -3.11
CA GLY A 84 -20.45 -4.19 -1.70
C GLY A 84 -20.70 -2.71 -1.48
N PRO A 85 -20.76 -2.28 -0.21
CA PRO A 85 -20.86 -0.87 0.14
C PRO A 85 -19.64 -0.11 -0.37
N HIS A 86 -19.85 1.13 -0.80
CA HIS A 86 -18.79 1.99 -1.27
C HIS A 86 -19.03 3.44 -0.84
N LYS A 87 -17.94 4.20 -0.79
CA LYS A 87 -17.97 5.65 -0.59
C LYS A 87 -16.90 6.31 -1.44
N ASP A 88 -17.29 7.29 -2.25
CA ASP A 88 -16.35 8.02 -3.09
C ASP A 88 -15.43 8.92 -2.25
N VAL A 89 -14.15 9.00 -2.64
CA VAL A 89 -13.12 9.80 -1.99
C VAL A 89 -12.65 10.88 -2.95
N TYR A 90 -12.85 12.14 -2.57
CA TYR A 90 -12.55 13.32 -3.39
C TYR A 90 -11.32 14.10 -2.91
N GLY A 91 -10.52 13.55 -2.06
CA GLY A 91 -9.33 14.15 -1.50
C GLY A 91 -9.13 13.77 -0.05
N PHE A 92 -8.19 14.45 0.60
CA PHE A 92 -7.95 14.29 2.01
C PHE A 92 -7.49 15.58 2.66
N ASN A 93 -7.56 15.63 3.98
CA ASN A 93 -7.11 16.77 4.76
C ASN A 93 -5.84 16.40 5.53
N LEU A 94 -4.94 17.36 5.63
CA LEU A 94 -3.82 17.31 6.54
C LEU A 94 -4.05 18.36 7.63
N TYR A 95 -3.96 17.92 8.88
CA TYR A 95 -4.20 18.75 10.06
C TYR A 95 -2.92 18.89 10.88
N SER A 96 -2.78 20.05 11.53
CA SER A 96 -1.78 20.29 12.57
C SER A 96 -2.29 19.84 13.95
N PRO A 97 -1.41 19.73 14.97
CA PRO A 97 -1.85 19.42 16.33
C PRO A 97 -2.84 20.43 16.92
N ASN A 98 -2.80 21.70 16.48
CA ASN A 98 -3.62 22.79 17.02
C ASN A 98 -4.86 23.11 16.16
N GLY A 99 -5.15 22.32 15.12
CA GLY A 99 -6.39 22.42 14.35
C GLY A 99 -6.30 23.18 13.03
N ASN A 100 -5.14 23.72 12.65
CA ASN A 100 -4.95 24.23 11.29
C ASN A 100 -5.02 23.06 10.30
N LYS A 101 -5.49 23.36 9.07
CA LYS A 101 -5.59 22.33 8.03
C LYS A 101 -5.34 22.91 6.65
N PHE A 102 -4.89 22.06 5.75
CA PHE A 102 -5.06 22.24 4.32
C PHE A 102 -5.62 20.98 3.66
N THR A 103 -6.16 21.13 2.46
CA THR A 103 -6.89 20.09 1.75
C THR A 103 -6.20 19.76 0.43
N PHE A 104 -6.08 18.48 0.12
CA PHE A 104 -5.79 18.01 -1.23
C PHE A 104 -7.09 17.74 -1.96
N GLY A 105 -7.26 18.37 -3.11
CA GLY A 105 -8.44 18.27 -3.94
C GLY A 105 -9.53 19.27 -3.58
N ASP A 106 -10.07 19.93 -4.60
CA ASP A 106 -11.24 20.82 -4.48
C ASP A 106 -12.53 19.97 -4.53
N ARG A 107 -13.10 19.72 -3.37
CA ARG A 107 -14.31 18.90 -3.23
C ARG A 107 -15.54 19.50 -3.90
N VAL A 108 -15.60 20.84 -3.99
CA VAL A 108 -16.74 21.53 -4.62
C VAL A 108 -16.71 21.29 -6.13
N GLU A 109 -15.54 21.48 -6.75
CA GLU A 109 -15.35 21.25 -8.18
C GLU A 109 -15.51 19.77 -8.52
N GLN A 110 -15.02 18.88 -7.68
CA GLN A 110 -15.09 17.43 -7.91
C GLN A 110 -16.51 16.89 -7.85
N ARG A 111 -17.35 17.42 -7.00
CA ARG A 111 -18.76 17.03 -6.92
C ARG A 111 -19.60 17.45 -8.14
N LYS A 112 -19.10 18.34 -8.99
CA LYS A 112 -19.77 18.68 -10.25
C LYS A 112 -19.82 17.50 -11.23
N ASP A 113 -18.82 16.60 -11.19
CA ASP A 113 -18.83 15.32 -11.92
C ASP A 113 -18.27 14.21 -11.00
N PRO A 114 -19.10 13.69 -10.08
CA PRO A 114 -18.64 12.76 -9.06
C PRO A 114 -18.02 11.48 -9.60
N LYS A 115 -18.57 10.95 -10.70
CA LYS A 115 -18.06 9.68 -11.26
C LYS A 115 -16.67 9.84 -11.88
N LYS A 116 -16.35 11.01 -12.40
CA LYS A 116 -15.10 11.28 -13.11
C LYS A 116 -14.00 11.80 -12.18
N ASN A 117 -14.37 12.61 -11.20
CA ASN A 117 -13.41 13.42 -10.44
C ASN A 117 -13.05 12.85 -9.06
N ARG A 118 -13.50 11.64 -8.70
CA ARG A 118 -13.06 10.97 -7.48
C ARG A 118 -11.63 10.45 -7.63
N TYR A 119 -10.85 10.46 -6.58
CA TYR A 119 -9.48 9.96 -6.53
C TYR A 119 -9.39 8.54 -6.00
N GLY A 120 -10.37 8.13 -5.22
CA GLY A 120 -10.45 6.79 -4.66
C GLY A 120 -11.88 6.41 -4.34
N VAL A 121 -12.04 5.15 -3.95
CA VAL A 121 -13.31 4.61 -3.46
C VAL A 121 -13.03 3.79 -2.21
N ALA A 122 -13.67 4.13 -1.10
CA ALA A 122 -13.67 3.26 0.07
C ALA A 122 -14.52 2.03 -0.23
N VAL A 123 -13.96 0.85 0.02
CA VAL A 123 -14.57 -0.46 -0.27
C VAL A 123 -14.35 -1.42 0.91
N ASP A 124 -15.21 -2.42 1.04
CA ASP A 124 -14.95 -3.54 1.95
C ASP A 124 -14.00 -4.53 1.26
N LYS A 125 -12.78 -4.59 1.75
CA LYS A 125 -11.74 -5.45 1.17
C LYS A 125 -12.10 -6.93 1.18
N ALA A 126 -12.79 -7.42 2.20
CA ALA A 126 -13.20 -8.81 2.27
C ALA A 126 -14.14 -9.17 1.12
N LEU A 127 -15.03 -8.22 0.76
CA LEU A 127 -16.01 -8.43 -0.30
C LEU A 127 -15.42 -8.41 -1.71
N PHE A 128 -14.28 -7.77 -1.96
CA PHE A 128 -13.63 -7.94 -3.26
C PHE A 128 -12.64 -9.12 -3.30
N LEU A 129 -12.11 -9.55 -2.16
CA LEU A 129 -11.27 -10.75 -2.10
C LEU A 129 -12.08 -12.03 -2.30
N LYS A 130 -13.33 -12.06 -1.82
CA LYS A 130 -14.19 -13.24 -1.88
C LYS A 130 -14.43 -13.74 -3.32
N PRO A 131 -14.89 -12.94 -4.28
CA PRO A 131 -15.07 -13.41 -5.66
C PRO A 131 -13.76 -13.88 -6.30
N LEU A 132 -12.62 -13.26 -6.01
CA LEU A 132 -11.33 -13.73 -6.51
C LEU A 132 -11.00 -15.14 -6.02
N LEU A 133 -11.26 -15.42 -4.75
CA LEU A 133 -11.08 -16.77 -4.17
C LEU A 133 -12.06 -17.78 -4.79
N GLU A 134 -13.32 -17.42 -4.92
CA GLU A 134 -14.36 -18.28 -5.50
C GLU A 134 -14.06 -18.61 -6.97
N GLU A 135 -13.59 -17.63 -7.73
CA GLU A 135 -13.19 -17.82 -9.14
C GLU A 135 -11.94 -18.71 -9.24
N ALA A 136 -10.93 -18.53 -8.38
CA ALA A 136 -9.76 -19.39 -8.34
C ALA A 136 -10.14 -20.86 -8.06
N ILE A 137 -10.99 -21.10 -7.06
CA ILE A 137 -11.48 -22.44 -6.72
C ILE A 137 -12.27 -23.05 -7.89
N ARG A 138 -13.16 -22.29 -8.50
CA ARG A 138 -13.97 -22.73 -9.66
C ARG A 138 -13.10 -23.14 -10.84
N ASN A 139 -11.96 -22.46 -11.02
CA ASN A 139 -11.00 -22.74 -12.08
C ASN A 139 -9.95 -23.80 -11.67
N GLY A 140 -10.21 -24.59 -10.62
CA GLY A 140 -9.43 -25.77 -10.26
C GLY A 140 -8.16 -25.51 -9.45
N VAL A 141 -8.01 -24.34 -8.85
CA VAL A 141 -6.88 -24.07 -7.93
C VAL A 141 -7.07 -24.84 -6.62
N ASP A 142 -6.07 -25.60 -6.21
CA ASP A 142 -6.04 -26.24 -4.89
C ASP A 142 -5.74 -25.20 -3.80
N VAL A 143 -6.67 -24.97 -2.91
CA VAL A 143 -6.55 -23.96 -1.85
C VAL A 143 -6.28 -24.62 -0.49
N PHE A 144 -5.23 -24.16 0.20
CA PHE A 144 -4.78 -24.69 1.48
C PHE A 144 -4.81 -23.60 2.56
N PRO A 145 -5.98 -23.31 3.16
CA PRO A 145 -6.10 -22.37 4.27
C PRO A 145 -5.42 -22.92 5.53
N GLY A 146 -5.02 -22.03 6.42
CA GLY A 146 -4.32 -22.39 7.66
C GLY A 146 -2.89 -22.90 7.46
N THR A 147 -2.33 -22.77 6.25
CA THR A 147 -0.97 -23.25 5.93
C THR A 147 0.07 -22.16 6.16
N ASN A 148 0.84 -22.31 7.24
CA ASN A 148 1.96 -21.43 7.55
C ASN A 148 3.24 -21.94 6.89
N VAL A 149 3.69 -21.23 5.87
CA VAL A 149 4.94 -21.55 5.16
C VAL A 149 6.15 -21.25 6.02
N THR A 150 7.06 -22.23 6.14
CA THR A 150 8.26 -22.16 6.98
C THR A 150 9.56 -22.40 6.25
N GLY A 151 9.51 -22.88 5.01
CA GLY A 151 10.70 -23.16 4.21
C GLY A 151 10.44 -23.03 2.72
N ILE A 152 11.50 -22.70 1.98
CA ILE A 152 11.55 -22.66 0.54
C ILE A 152 12.94 -23.10 0.06
N GLU A 153 13.00 -23.92 -0.96
CA GLU A 153 14.24 -24.47 -1.47
C GLU A 153 14.15 -24.73 -2.99
N LYS A 154 15.17 -24.33 -3.75
CA LYS A 154 15.30 -24.72 -5.15
C LYS A 154 15.75 -26.18 -5.25
N LYS A 155 15.02 -27.01 -5.98
CA LYS A 155 15.32 -28.44 -6.22
C LYS A 155 15.32 -28.74 -7.71
N GLY A 156 16.50 -28.70 -8.30
CA GLY A 156 16.65 -28.88 -9.75
C GLY A 156 15.90 -27.79 -10.52
N ASP A 157 14.96 -28.19 -11.36
CA ASP A 157 14.09 -27.31 -12.16
C ASP A 157 12.85 -26.79 -11.40
N ARG A 158 12.61 -27.30 -10.18
CA ARG A 158 11.44 -26.95 -9.35
C ARG A 158 11.81 -26.21 -8.08
N VAL A 159 10.80 -25.63 -7.45
CA VAL A 159 10.91 -24.99 -6.14
C VAL A 159 10.01 -25.72 -5.17
N ALA A 160 10.55 -26.14 -4.05
CA ALA A 160 9.84 -26.79 -2.95
C ALA A 160 9.49 -25.78 -1.87
N VAL A 161 8.23 -25.67 -1.50
CA VAL A 161 7.70 -24.85 -0.41
C VAL A 161 7.21 -25.74 0.71
N THR A 162 7.71 -25.52 1.92
CA THR A 162 7.31 -26.29 3.11
C THR A 162 6.37 -25.49 3.98
N GLY A 163 5.21 -26.05 4.29
CA GLY A 163 4.23 -25.47 5.20
C GLY A 163 3.52 -26.54 6.02
N ASN A 164 3.39 -26.35 7.33
CA ASN A 164 2.76 -27.30 8.26
C ASN A 164 3.28 -28.74 8.11
N GLY A 165 4.60 -28.91 7.88
CA GLY A 165 5.22 -30.22 7.69
C GLY A 165 4.94 -30.92 6.35
N LYS A 166 4.22 -30.27 5.44
CA LYS A 166 3.99 -30.74 4.06
C LYS A 166 4.83 -29.96 3.07
N THR A 167 5.19 -30.63 1.97
CA THR A 167 5.95 -30.00 0.87
C THR A 167 5.08 -29.88 -0.37
N TYR A 168 5.12 -28.72 -1.01
CA TYR A 168 4.45 -28.37 -2.25
C TYR A 168 5.52 -28.00 -3.29
N GLU A 169 5.53 -28.65 -4.44
CA GLU A 169 6.56 -28.42 -5.46
C GLU A 169 5.95 -27.75 -6.71
N GLY A 170 6.50 -26.62 -7.13
CA GLY A 170 6.10 -25.88 -8.33
C GLY A 170 7.23 -25.68 -9.31
N CYS A 171 6.93 -25.53 -10.62
CA CYS A 171 7.88 -25.01 -11.60
C CYS A 171 8.26 -23.55 -11.26
N PHE A 172 7.23 -22.79 -10.84
CA PHE A 172 7.38 -21.45 -10.30
C PHE A 172 6.71 -21.35 -8.93
N VAL A 173 7.17 -20.37 -8.13
CA VAL A 173 6.53 -19.94 -6.89
C VAL A 173 6.25 -18.45 -6.96
N ILE A 174 5.09 -18.03 -6.45
CA ILE A 174 4.77 -16.63 -6.21
C ILE A 174 4.76 -16.38 -4.69
N ALA A 175 5.66 -15.53 -4.21
CA ALA A 175 5.66 -14.97 -2.87
C ALA A 175 4.79 -13.71 -2.85
N ALA A 176 3.55 -13.84 -2.35
CA ALA A 176 2.55 -12.80 -2.14
C ALA A 176 2.19 -12.66 -0.66
N ASP A 177 3.15 -12.95 0.23
CA ASP A 177 2.98 -13.09 1.67
C ASP A 177 3.09 -11.76 2.45
N GLY A 178 3.07 -10.64 1.72
CA GLY A 178 2.91 -9.29 2.24
C GLY A 178 4.22 -8.64 2.70
N VAL A 179 4.10 -7.45 3.32
CA VAL A 179 5.23 -6.54 3.60
C VAL A 179 6.34 -7.16 4.46
N ASN A 180 5.97 -7.99 5.42
CA ASN A 180 6.94 -8.74 6.24
C ASN A 180 7.14 -10.15 5.65
N SER A 181 7.41 -10.22 4.34
CA SER A 181 7.54 -11.48 3.61
C SER A 181 8.56 -12.42 4.25
N ARG A 182 8.07 -13.57 4.67
CA ARG A 182 8.95 -14.65 5.17
C ARG A 182 9.78 -15.24 4.04
N ILE A 183 9.20 -15.37 2.86
CA ILE A 183 9.91 -15.90 1.68
C ILE A 183 11.07 -14.99 1.30
N ALA A 184 10.86 -13.66 1.29
CA ALA A 184 11.94 -12.70 1.02
C ALA A 184 13.08 -12.82 2.07
N GLY A 185 12.74 -13.01 3.33
CA GLY A 185 13.71 -13.26 4.39
C GLY A 185 14.50 -14.56 4.19
N LEU A 186 13.81 -15.68 3.94
CA LEU A 186 14.42 -16.99 3.72
C LEU A 186 15.35 -17.01 2.51
N MET A 187 15.00 -16.30 1.43
CA MET A 187 15.80 -16.22 0.21
C MET A 187 16.86 -15.11 0.22
N GLY A 188 16.94 -14.35 1.32
CA GLY A 188 17.93 -13.26 1.48
C GLY A 188 17.68 -12.04 0.59
N MET A 189 16.46 -11.88 0.04
CA MET A 189 16.10 -10.78 -0.87
C MET A 189 16.21 -9.40 -0.22
N ASN A 190 16.00 -9.31 1.09
CA ASN A 190 16.09 -8.03 1.80
C ASN A 190 17.53 -7.54 2.02
N LYS A 191 18.56 -8.38 1.77
CA LYS A 191 19.98 -7.97 1.89
C LYS A 191 20.40 -6.96 0.82
N GLU A 192 19.71 -6.95 -0.32
CA GLU A 192 19.99 -6.06 -1.45
C GLU A 192 19.07 -4.83 -1.47
N ARG A 193 18.18 -4.71 -0.46
CA ARG A 193 17.23 -3.61 -0.31
C ARG A 193 17.70 -2.66 0.78
N LYS A 194 17.45 -1.38 0.61
CA LYS A 194 17.58 -0.43 1.71
C LYS A 194 16.41 -0.62 2.67
N PHE A 195 16.73 -0.81 3.94
CA PHE A 195 15.75 -0.71 5.01
C PHE A 195 15.48 0.76 5.28
N CYS A 196 14.22 1.20 5.16
CA CYS A 196 13.81 2.59 5.34
C CYS A 196 13.39 2.86 6.79
N ALA A 197 12.44 2.09 7.30
CA ALA A 197 11.93 2.25 8.66
C ALA A 197 11.14 1.03 9.14
N THR A 198 10.97 0.92 10.47
CA THR A 198 9.92 0.12 11.07
C THR A 198 8.75 1.04 11.40
N HIS A 199 7.61 0.83 10.75
CA HIS A 199 6.40 1.59 10.97
C HIS A 199 5.46 0.81 11.89
N LEU A 200 5.26 1.33 13.09
CA LEU A 200 4.35 0.79 14.09
C LEU A 200 2.97 1.42 13.93
N GLN A 201 1.92 0.64 14.05
CA GLN A 201 0.54 1.11 13.87
C GLN A 201 -0.41 0.48 14.87
N ASN A 202 -1.34 1.29 15.41
CA ASN A 202 -2.51 0.83 16.16
C ASN A 202 -3.76 1.54 15.64
N PHE A 203 -4.82 0.78 15.41
CA PHE A 203 -6.06 1.29 14.81
C PHE A 203 -7.30 0.76 15.54
N TRP A 204 -8.28 1.62 15.69
CA TRP A 204 -9.62 1.31 16.16
C TRP A 204 -10.63 1.44 15.03
N SER A 205 -11.59 0.53 14.97
CA SER A 205 -12.85 0.77 14.26
C SER A 205 -13.83 1.40 15.23
N LEU A 206 -14.32 2.60 14.92
CA LEU A 206 -15.32 3.32 15.67
C LEU A 206 -16.63 3.34 14.88
N GLU A 207 -17.75 3.06 15.54
CA GLU A 207 -19.09 3.06 14.98
C GLU A 207 -20.00 4.03 15.74
N GLY A 208 -21.06 4.51 15.07
CA GLY A 208 -22.05 5.40 15.66
C GLY A 208 -21.62 6.86 15.74
N ILE A 209 -20.66 7.28 14.91
CA ILE A 209 -20.20 8.67 14.81
C ILE A 209 -20.27 9.17 13.37
N GLU A 210 -20.45 10.47 13.26
CA GLU A 210 -20.29 11.22 12.02
C GLU A 210 -19.22 12.29 12.23
N ILE A 211 -18.31 12.40 11.30
CA ILE A 211 -17.26 13.43 11.29
C ILE A 211 -17.37 14.16 9.94
N PRO A 212 -18.17 15.23 9.85
CA PRO A 212 -18.44 15.92 8.59
C PRO A 212 -17.18 16.50 7.94
N GLU A 213 -16.16 16.81 8.74
CA GLU A 213 -14.87 17.30 8.27
C GLU A 213 -14.07 16.25 7.51
N ILE A 214 -14.35 14.97 7.74
CA ILE A 214 -13.62 13.83 7.15
C ILE A 214 -14.48 13.10 6.11
N GLU A 215 -14.40 13.52 4.87
CA GLU A 215 -15.11 12.86 3.76
C GLU A 215 -14.35 11.68 3.13
N GLY A 216 -13.15 11.42 3.54
CA GLY A 216 -12.29 10.35 3.06
C GLY A 216 -11.20 10.07 4.08
N LEU A 217 -10.10 10.80 3.96
CA LEU A 217 -8.91 10.66 4.78
C LEU A 217 -8.63 11.97 5.52
N GLY A 218 -8.26 11.86 6.79
CA GLY A 218 -7.66 12.93 7.56
C GLY A 218 -6.41 12.44 8.23
N PHE A 219 -5.31 13.19 8.11
CA PHE A 219 -4.06 12.93 8.80
C PHE A 219 -3.74 14.10 9.72
N ILE A 220 -3.49 13.82 10.99
CA ILE A 220 -3.04 14.79 11.98
C ILE A 220 -1.58 14.51 12.25
N PHE A 221 -0.72 15.42 11.80
CA PHE A 221 0.73 15.30 11.94
C PHE A 221 1.16 15.90 13.27
N CYS A 222 1.75 15.09 14.13
CA CYS A 222 2.40 15.50 15.36
C CYS A 222 3.91 15.29 15.23
N ALA A 223 4.70 15.94 16.09
CA ALA A 223 6.16 15.88 16.05
C ALA A 223 6.74 14.46 16.17
N ASP A 224 6.05 13.54 16.82
CA ASP A 224 6.53 12.18 17.12
C ASP A 224 5.66 11.05 16.54
N LYS A 225 4.47 11.38 16.05
CA LYS A 225 3.50 10.41 15.51
C LYS A 225 2.51 11.05 14.57
N THR A 226 1.81 10.21 13.82
CA THR A 226 0.71 10.65 12.96
C THR A 226 -0.57 9.94 13.34
N PHE A 227 -1.63 10.71 13.58
CA PHE A 227 -2.97 10.15 13.67
C PHE A 227 -3.65 10.16 12.31
N SER A 228 -4.50 9.18 12.08
CA SER A 228 -5.30 9.08 10.86
C SER A 228 -6.75 8.81 11.19
N VAL A 229 -7.64 9.46 10.47
CA VAL A 229 -9.09 9.25 10.56
C VAL A 229 -9.58 8.97 9.15
N VAL A 230 -10.08 7.76 8.94
CA VAL A 230 -10.49 7.28 7.62
C VAL A 230 -11.96 6.96 7.65
N SER A 231 -12.75 7.64 6.82
CA SER A 231 -14.14 7.29 6.58
C SER A 231 -14.21 5.97 5.81
N THR A 232 -14.87 4.96 6.37
CA THR A 232 -15.01 3.67 5.69
C THR A 232 -16.18 3.68 4.70
N CYS A 233 -16.32 2.58 3.95
CA CYS A 233 -17.46 2.38 3.04
C CYS A 233 -18.80 2.16 3.76
N HIS A 234 -18.79 1.96 5.07
CA HIS A 234 -19.97 1.81 5.89
C HIS A 234 -20.36 3.15 6.53
N GLU A 235 -21.66 3.42 6.57
CA GLU A 235 -22.18 4.63 7.22
C GLU A 235 -21.82 4.66 8.71
N ASN A 236 -21.55 5.86 9.23
CA ASN A 236 -21.25 6.11 10.63
C ASN A 236 -20.12 5.24 11.22
N ARG A 237 -19.18 4.79 10.34
CA ARG A 237 -18.04 4.00 10.75
C ARG A 237 -16.73 4.62 10.25
N PHE A 238 -15.79 4.77 11.19
CA PHE A 238 -14.45 5.30 10.90
C PHE A 238 -13.37 4.33 11.39
N SER A 239 -12.27 4.30 10.65
CA SER A 239 -11.02 3.72 11.12
C SER A 239 -10.16 4.86 11.66
N VAL A 240 -9.86 4.82 12.95
CA VAL A 240 -9.04 5.84 13.63
C VAL A 240 -7.76 5.20 14.08
N GLY A 241 -6.63 5.77 13.70
CA GLY A 241 -5.34 5.16 13.94
C GLY A 241 -4.28 6.11 14.41
N VAL A 242 -3.23 5.52 14.97
CA VAL A 242 -1.96 6.18 15.25
C VAL A 242 -0.83 5.36 14.68
N SER A 243 0.17 6.05 14.17
CA SER A 243 1.38 5.42 13.65
C SER A 243 2.62 6.19 14.06
N SER A 244 3.74 5.46 14.23
CA SER A 244 5.04 6.02 14.55
C SER A 244 6.16 5.19 13.92
N TYR A 245 7.28 5.84 13.65
CA TYR A 245 8.53 5.20 13.25
C TYR A 245 9.49 4.99 14.46
N ARG A 246 9.03 5.29 15.68
CA ARG A 246 9.80 5.16 16.92
C ARG A 246 9.40 3.89 17.67
N PRO A 247 10.33 2.95 17.92
CA PRO A 247 10.02 1.65 18.51
C PRO A 247 9.49 1.68 19.95
N CYS A 248 9.69 2.79 20.68
CA CYS A 248 9.37 2.89 22.12
C CYS A 248 8.00 3.53 22.42
N ASP A 249 7.20 3.89 21.40
CA ASP A 249 5.92 4.52 21.62
C ASP A 249 4.84 3.54 22.08
N ASP A 250 4.13 3.89 23.15
CA ASP A 250 2.86 3.23 23.53
C ASP A 250 1.72 3.75 22.67
N LEU A 251 1.61 3.22 21.46
CA LEU A 251 0.59 3.64 20.49
C LEU A 251 -0.85 3.38 20.98
N PRO A 252 -1.19 2.26 21.63
CA PRO A 252 -2.52 2.08 22.21
C PRO A 252 -2.90 3.18 23.19
N ALA A 253 -1.99 3.55 24.10
CA ALA A 253 -2.23 4.63 25.03
C ALA A 253 -2.32 6.01 24.37
N ALA A 254 -1.47 6.25 23.33
CA ALA A 254 -1.52 7.49 22.55
C ALA A 254 -2.87 7.63 21.80
N LEU A 255 -3.34 6.55 21.17
CA LEU A 255 -4.63 6.53 20.48
C LEU A 255 -5.80 6.73 21.45
N ASN A 256 -5.73 6.11 22.62
CA ASN A 256 -6.77 6.31 23.66
C ASN A 256 -6.84 7.77 24.08
N ARG A 257 -5.72 8.42 24.36
CA ARG A 257 -5.68 9.86 24.70
C ARG A 257 -6.21 10.72 23.55
N PHE A 258 -5.81 10.44 22.32
CA PHE A 258 -6.29 11.18 21.15
C PHE A 258 -7.81 11.12 21.01
N VAL A 259 -8.40 9.95 21.17
CA VAL A 259 -9.84 9.76 21.02
C VAL A 259 -10.64 10.39 22.18
N HIS A 260 -10.12 10.35 23.40
CA HIS A 260 -10.92 10.71 24.58
C HIS A 260 -10.52 12.03 25.24
N GLU A 261 -9.26 12.46 25.11
CA GLU A 261 -8.69 13.54 25.92
C GLU A 261 -8.11 14.69 25.10
N ASP A 262 -7.90 14.48 23.77
CA ASP A 262 -7.35 15.52 22.91
C ASP A 262 -8.24 16.76 22.88
N LYS A 263 -7.65 17.94 23.14
CA LYS A 263 -8.38 19.19 23.29
C LYS A 263 -8.99 19.70 21.99
N VAL A 264 -8.40 19.32 20.85
CA VAL A 264 -8.82 19.78 19.52
C VAL A 264 -9.73 18.76 18.85
N TYR A 265 -9.38 17.47 18.91
CA TYR A 265 -10.00 16.45 18.06
C TYR A 265 -10.91 15.46 18.78
N SER A 266 -10.85 15.33 20.12
CA SER A 266 -11.65 14.33 20.83
C SER A 266 -13.16 14.50 20.63
N HIS A 267 -13.62 15.71 20.33
CA HIS A 267 -15.03 15.97 20.06
C HIS A 267 -15.57 15.22 18.83
N TRP A 268 -14.72 14.89 17.86
CA TRP A 268 -15.07 14.08 16.68
C TRP A 268 -15.55 12.68 17.05
N PHE A 269 -15.04 12.14 18.14
CA PHE A 269 -15.25 10.74 18.53
C PHE A 269 -16.31 10.57 19.62
N LYS A 270 -16.96 11.67 20.01
CA LYS A 270 -17.95 11.66 21.09
C LYS A 270 -19.15 10.76 20.76
N GLY A 271 -19.42 9.78 21.62
CA GLY A 271 -20.46 8.78 21.43
C GLY A 271 -20.04 7.57 20.59
N GLY A 272 -18.84 7.58 20.03
CA GLY A 272 -18.31 6.46 19.24
C GLY A 272 -18.09 5.19 20.06
N LYS A 273 -18.45 4.05 19.47
CA LYS A 273 -18.23 2.74 20.06
C LYS A 273 -17.07 2.05 19.36
N LYS A 274 -16.01 1.69 20.11
CA LYS A 274 -14.92 0.86 19.62
C LYS A 274 -15.41 -0.57 19.40
N THR A 275 -15.37 -1.05 18.15
CA THR A 275 -15.82 -2.40 17.78
C THR A 275 -14.67 -3.33 17.44
N LYS A 276 -13.51 -2.78 17.08
CA LYS A 276 -12.31 -3.56 16.74
C LYS A 276 -11.06 -2.76 17.06
N GLU A 277 -10.01 -3.46 17.45
CA GLU A 277 -8.65 -2.93 17.56
C GLU A 277 -7.68 -3.84 16.82
N THR A 278 -6.72 -3.24 16.10
CA THR A 278 -5.68 -3.95 15.38
C THR A 278 -4.36 -3.22 15.52
N SER A 279 -3.28 -3.98 15.74
CA SER A 279 -1.92 -3.46 15.71
C SER A 279 -1.11 -4.18 14.66
N CYS A 280 -0.19 -3.48 14.03
CA CYS A 280 0.76 -4.12 13.13
C CYS A 280 2.12 -3.44 13.16
N VAL A 281 3.12 -4.23 12.81
CA VAL A 281 4.49 -3.79 12.56
C VAL A 281 4.75 -3.94 11.07
N VAL A 282 5.21 -2.89 10.44
CA VAL A 282 5.48 -2.84 8.99
C VAL A 282 6.94 -2.50 8.78
N ASN A 283 7.73 -3.45 8.30
CA ASN A 283 9.11 -3.19 7.91
C ASN A 283 9.14 -2.66 6.48
N MET A 284 9.50 -1.40 6.33
CA MET A 284 9.55 -0.71 5.04
C MET A 284 10.93 -0.86 4.42
N TYR A 285 10.95 -1.31 3.19
CA TYR A 285 12.14 -1.46 2.35
C TYR A 285 11.96 -0.76 1.02
N SER A 286 13.06 -0.34 0.40
CA SER A 286 13.05 0.11 -0.99
C SER A 286 12.47 -0.97 -1.91
N PRO A 287 11.93 -0.61 -3.10
CA PRO A 287 11.43 -1.59 -4.06
C PRO A 287 12.53 -2.59 -4.45
N MET A 288 12.16 -3.84 -4.64
CA MET A 288 13.10 -4.83 -5.17
C MET A 288 13.55 -4.43 -6.58
N LYS A 289 14.87 -4.39 -6.81
CA LYS A 289 15.42 -4.14 -8.14
C LYS A 289 14.96 -5.23 -9.12
N GLU A 290 15.05 -6.46 -8.69
CA GLU A 290 14.61 -7.63 -9.44
C GLU A 290 13.73 -8.50 -8.53
N PRO A 291 12.38 -8.44 -8.67
CA PRO A 291 11.45 -9.20 -7.83
C PRO A 291 11.33 -10.66 -8.30
N PHE A 292 12.46 -11.28 -8.63
CA PHE A 292 12.57 -12.66 -9.11
C PHE A 292 13.91 -13.26 -8.77
N LYS A 293 13.91 -14.49 -8.23
CA LYS A 293 15.10 -15.26 -7.95
C LYS A 293 14.76 -16.76 -7.88
N ASP A 294 15.55 -17.61 -8.52
CA ASP A 294 15.44 -19.07 -8.43
C ASP A 294 14.02 -19.61 -8.71
N ASN A 295 13.33 -19.08 -9.72
CA ASN A 295 11.96 -19.36 -10.10
C ASN A 295 10.91 -18.90 -9.04
N VAL A 296 11.27 -18.00 -8.17
CA VAL A 296 10.37 -17.38 -7.19
C VAL A 296 10.13 -15.92 -7.57
N PHE A 297 8.86 -15.55 -7.78
CA PHE A 297 8.41 -14.17 -7.95
C PHE A 297 8.08 -13.55 -6.60
N PHE A 298 8.36 -12.28 -6.44
CA PHE A 298 7.88 -11.46 -5.34
C PHE A 298 6.90 -10.44 -5.88
N ILE A 299 5.67 -10.43 -5.36
CA ILE A 299 4.62 -9.55 -5.86
C ILE A 299 3.87 -8.85 -4.72
N GLY A 300 3.20 -7.75 -5.06
CA GLY A 300 2.51 -6.94 -4.06
C GLY A 300 3.47 -6.40 -3.00
N ASP A 301 2.99 -6.27 -1.78
CA ASP A 301 3.77 -5.72 -0.66
C ASP A 301 5.07 -6.51 -0.37
N ALA A 302 5.18 -7.77 -0.79
CA ALA A 302 6.41 -8.54 -0.65
C ALA A 302 7.55 -7.97 -1.49
N ALA A 303 7.23 -7.39 -2.65
CA ALA A 303 8.18 -6.73 -3.51
C ALA A 303 8.36 -5.25 -3.13
N TRP A 304 7.27 -4.56 -2.79
CA TRP A 304 7.29 -3.16 -2.34
C TRP A 304 5.93 -2.72 -1.80
N LEU A 305 5.91 -2.04 -0.65
CA LEU A 305 4.66 -1.66 0.01
C LEU A 305 4.08 -0.33 -0.50
N THR A 306 4.92 0.72 -0.66
CA THR A 306 4.46 2.11 -0.60
C THR A 306 3.46 2.48 -1.69
N GLU A 307 3.75 2.14 -2.96
CA GLU A 307 2.90 2.54 -4.10
C GLU A 307 2.06 1.41 -4.69
N ILE A 308 2.26 0.20 -4.21
CA ILE A 308 1.53 -0.92 -4.78
C ILE A 308 0.05 -0.85 -4.44
N ALA A 309 -0.30 -0.55 -3.18
CA ALA A 309 -1.68 -0.51 -2.71
C ALA A 309 -2.53 -1.70 -3.19
N ASN A 310 -3.85 -1.65 -3.07
CA ASN A 310 -4.70 -2.75 -3.55
C ASN A 310 -4.72 -2.87 -5.08
N PRO A 311 -4.83 -1.77 -5.86
CA PRO A 311 -4.85 -1.86 -7.32
C PRO A 311 -3.52 -2.38 -7.92
N GLY A 312 -2.40 -1.87 -7.44
CA GLY A 312 -1.08 -2.33 -7.90
C GLY A 312 -0.83 -3.79 -7.54
N ALA A 313 -1.27 -4.24 -6.36
CA ALA A 313 -1.20 -5.64 -5.96
C ALA A 313 -1.99 -6.56 -6.91
N LEU A 314 -3.20 -6.16 -7.30
CA LEU A 314 -3.99 -6.89 -8.31
C LEU A 314 -3.28 -6.93 -9.67
N CYS A 315 -2.70 -5.82 -10.12
CA CYS A 315 -1.91 -5.77 -11.35
C CYS A 315 -0.67 -6.67 -11.29
N CYS A 316 0.06 -6.68 -10.18
CA CYS A 316 1.19 -7.58 -9.97
C CYS A 316 0.76 -9.05 -10.12
N GLY A 317 -0.35 -9.45 -9.48
CA GLY A 317 -0.88 -10.81 -9.55
C GLY A 317 -1.25 -11.22 -10.98
N TRP A 318 -2.00 -10.35 -11.68
CA TRP A 318 -2.40 -10.58 -13.06
C TRP A 318 -1.21 -10.71 -14.01
N LYS A 319 -0.26 -9.78 -13.91
CA LYS A 319 0.95 -9.75 -14.75
C LYS A 319 1.85 -10.96 -14.51
N ALA A 320 2.09 -11.31 -13.23
CA ALA A 320 2.95 -12.44 -12.87
C ALA A 320 2.37 -13.78 -13.35
N ALA A 321 1.07 -14.02 -13.14
CA ALA A 321 0.44 -15.27 -13.59
C ALA A 321 0.46 -15.41 -15.12
N ASN A 322 0.19 -14.34 -15.87
CA ASN A 322 0.27 -14.38 -17.32
C ASN A 322 1.72 -14.59 -17.82
N ALA A 323 2.73 -13.93 -17.22
CA ALA A 323 4.12 -14.14 -17.58
C ALA A 323 4.56 -15.59 -17.31
N ILE A 324 4.13 -16.17 -16.18
CA ILE A 324 4.40 -17.58 -15.86
C ILE A 324 3.74 -18.51 -16.87
N THR A 325 2.49 -18.25 -17.26
CA THR A 325 1.78 -19.03 -18.27
C THR A 325 2.54 -19.07 -19.58
N LEU A 326 2.96 -17.91 -20.07
CA LEU A 326 3.76 -17.80 -21.31
C LEU A 326 5.11 -18.54 -21.18
N ALA A 327 5.81 -18.35 -20.06
CA ALA A 327 7.08 -19.03 -19.80
C ALA A 327 6.96 -20.57 -19.82
N LEU A 328 5.87 -21.10 -19.26
CA LEU A 328 5.59 -22.53 -19.28
C LEU A 328 5.24 -23.03 -20.68
N MET A 329 4.41 -22.28 -21.43
CA MET A 329 4.07 -22.63 -22.82
C MET A 329 5.29 -22.65 -23.74
N ASP A 330 6.23 -21.74 -23.55
CA ASP A 330 7.48 -21.63 -24.33
C ASP A 330 8.58 -22.57 -23.82
N GLY A 331 8.34 -23.31 -22.73
CA GLY A 331 9.36 -24.16 -22.08
C GLY A 331 10.52 -23.39 -21.45
N LYS A 332 10.38 -22.07 -21.26
CA LYS A 332 11.39 -21.18 -20.67
C LYS A 332 11.14 -20.94 -19.18
N ILE A 333 11.41 -21.96 -18.36
CA ILE A 333 11.19 -21.92 -16.90
C ILE A 333 12.39 -21.23 -16.23
N ASN A 334 12.58 -19.95 -16.55
CA ASN A 334 13.70 -19.13 -16.08
C ASN A 334 13.38 -17.64 -16.22
N LYS A 335 14.39 -16.80 -15.93
CA LYS A 335 14.29 -15.33 -16.02
C LYS A 335 13.93 -14.82 -17.43
N GLU A 336 14.41 -15.47 -18.49
CA GLU A 336 14.11 -15.07 -19.87
C GLU A 336 12.62 -15.21 -20.17
N GLY A 337 11.99 -16.33 -19.78
CA GLY A 337 10.57 -16.58 -20.03
C GLY A 337 9.64 -15.58 -19.35
N ILE A 338 10.11 -14.93 -18.27
CA ILE A 338 9.32 -13.96 -17.50
C ILE A 338 9.72 -12.50 -17.76
N GLY A 339 10.49 -12.25 -18.81
CA GLY A 339 11.04 -10.92 -19.12
C GLY A 339 10.00 -9.83 -19.17
N SER A 340 8.82 -10.09 -19.73
CA SER A 340 7.72 -9.12 -19.82
C SER A 340 7.23 -8.58 -18.46
N TYR A 341 7.26 -9.42 -17.41
CA TYR A 341 6.96 -8.97 -16.06
C TYR A 341 8.06 -8.07 -15.51
N LEU A 342 9.33 -8.44 -15.69
CA LEU A 342 10.46 -7.67 -15.21
C LEU A 342 10.57 -6.30 -15.89
N GLU A 343 10.34 -6.23 -17.19
CA GLU A 343 10.30 -4.97 -17.95
C GLU A 343 9.20 -4.04 -17.43
N TRP A 344 8.00 -4.58 -17.23
CA TRP A 344 6.89 -3.82 -16.65
C TRP A 344 7.20 -3.32 -15.23
N TRP A 345 7.76 -4.20 -14.37
CA TRP A 345 8.17 -3.83 -13.01
C TRP A 345 9.20 -2.71 -13.02
N HIS A 346 10.24 -2.83 -13.84
CA HIS A 346 11.28 -1.81 -13.99
C HIS A 346 10.71 -0.48 -14.47
N LYS A 347 9.83 -0.52 -15.45
CA LYS A 347 9.25 0.69 -16.04
C LYS A 347 8.36 1.47 -15.07
N TYR A 348 7.54 0.78 -14.29
CA TYR A 348 6.48 1.44 -13.54
C TYR A 348 6.70 1.50 -12.03
N PHE A 349 7.54 0.65 -11.47
CA PHE A 349 7.83 0.65 -10.04
C PHE A 349 9.30 0.96 -9.74
N TYR A 350 10.22 0.12 -10.17
CA TYR A 350 11.62 0.32 -9.79
C TYR A 350 12.24 1.55 -10.42
N GLY A 351 12.05 1.81 -11.73
CA GLY A 351 12.62 2.95 -12.44
C GLY A 351 12.26 4.31 -11.84
N PRO A 352 10.97 4.60 -11.65
CA PRO A 352 10.53 5.86 -11.03
C PRO A 352 10.91 6.01 -9.56
N TYR A 353 10.86 4.91 -8.78
CA TYR A 353 10.86 4.96 -7.33
C TYR A 353 12.07 4.30 -6.67
N GLY A 354 12.77 3.42 -7.35
CA GLY A 354 13.96 2.75 -6.81
C GLY A 354 15.11 3.70 -6.48
N LYS A 355 15.06 4.93 -7.02
CA LYS A 355 16.01 6.00 -6.77
C LYS A 355 15.51 7.04 -5.76
N LYS A 356 14.19 7.13 -5.53
CA LYS A 356 13.57 8.03 -4.55
C LYS A 356 13.51 7.30 -3.21
N GLU A 357 14.55 7.45 -2.40
CA GLU A 357 14.53 6.97 -1.04
C GLU A 357 13.62 7.87 -0.21
N ILE A 358 12.62 7.27 0.44
CA ILE A 358 11.67 8.01 1.27
C ILE A 358 12.37 8.38 2.59
N LYS A 359 13.00 9.54 2.63
CA LYS A 359 13.39 10.22 3.86
C LYS A 359 12.33 11.20 4.38
N ALA A 360 11.18 11.33 3.69
CA ALA A 360 10.08 12.19 4.11
C ALA A 360 9.51 11.87 5.51
N LEU A 361 9.93 10.74 6.09
CA LEU A 361 9.53 10.28 7.41
C LEU A 361 10.33 10.93 8.55
N GLU A 362 11.44 11.59 8.25
CA GLU A 362 12.30 12.26 9.23
C GLU A 362 11.88 13.72 9.51
N LEU A 363 10.90 14.25 8.76
CA LEU A 363 10.34 15.60 9.00
C LEU A 363 9.94 15.83 10.46
N GLN A 364 9.39 14.79 11.08
CA GLN A 364 8.94 14.81 12.46
C GLN A 364 10.09 14.98 13.48
N ASP A 365 11.33 14.66 13.09
CA ASP A 365 12.49 14.79 13.98
C ASP A 365 13.02 16.23 14.04
N TYR A 366 12.63 17.09 13.10
CA TYR A 366 13.12 18.46 12.96
C TYR A 366 12.10 19.53 13.34
N LEU A 367 10.80 19.23 13.26
CA LEU A 367 9.71 20.17 13.48
C LEU A 367 8.98 19.87 14.78
N ASP A 368 8.75 20.87 15.59
CA ASP A 368 7.87 20.77 16.75
C ASP A 368 6.40 21.06 16.38
N ALA A 369 5.50 20.99 17.37
CA ALA A 369 4.07 21.18 17.15
C ALA A 369 3.73 22.57 16.63
N ASP A 370 4.43 23.62 17.09
CA ASP A 370 4.20 25.00 16.68
C ASP A 370 4.72 25.24 15.25
N ASP A 371 5.84 24.62 14.88
CA ASP A 371 6.38 24.65 13.52
C ASP A 371 5.38 24.01 12.53
N ILE A 372 4.86 22.83 12.88
CA ILE A 372 3.88 22.10 12.06
C ILE A 372 2.59 22.93 11.94
N ASP A 373 2.13 23.52 13.04
CA ASP A 373 0.93 24.34 13.05
C ASP A 373 1.06 25.57 12.13
N TYR A 374 2.21 26.28 12.22
CA TYR A 374 2.52 27.39 11.35
C TYR A 374 2.56 26.96 9.87
N LEU A 375 3.30 25.92 9.54
CA LEU A 375 3.43 25.43 8.16
C LEU A 375 2.08 25.03 7.57
N VAL A 376 1.30 24.23 8.30
CA VAL A 376 -0.04 23.84 7.86
C VAL A 376 -0.95 25.07 7.69
N GLY A 377 -0.83 26.05 8.58
CA GLY A 377 -1.60 27.29 8.55
C GLY A 377 -1.27 28.23 7.39
N LEU A 378 -0.10 28.11 6.75
CA LEU A 378 0.29 28.93 5.59
C LEU A 378 -0.49 28.59 4.32
N VAL A 379 -0.85 27.32 4.15
CA VAL A 379 -1.54 26.85 2.93
C VAL A 379 -3.02 27.16 3.02
N LYS A 380 -3.50 28.10 2.21
CA LYS A 380 -4.88 28.61 2.26
C LYS A 380 -5.79 27.99 1.21
N GLU A 381 -5.24 27.69 0.03
CA GLU A 381 -5.99 27.15 -1.10
C GLU A 381 -5.86 25.62 -1.15
N PRO A 382 -6.86 24.91 -1.69
CA PRO A 382 -6.75 23.48 -1.90
C PRO A 382 -5.58 23.13 -2.83
N LEU A 383 -4.78 22.16 -2.42
CA LEU A 383 -3.68 21.65 -3.22
C LEU A 383 -4.19 20.68 -4.30
N PHE A 384 -3.35 20.38 -5.28
CA PHE A 384 -3.66 19.39 -6.31
C PHE A 384 -4.07 18.07 -5.69
N GLY A 385 -5.23 17.54 -6.08
CA GLY A 385 -5.81 16.35 -5.53
C GLY A 385 -5.34 15.09 -6.25
N THR A 386 -4.75 14.19 -5.50
CA THR A 386 -4.39 12.83 -5.93
C THR A 386 -4.30 11.92 -4.70
N LEU A 387 -4.34 10.61 -4.92
CA LEU A 387 -3.96 9.60 -3.92
C LEU A 387 -2.71 8.82 -4.34
N ASP A 388 -1.99 9.29 -5.35
CA ASP A 388 -0.64 8.84 -5.69
C ASP A 388 0.35 9.51 -4.72
N PHE A 389 0.99 8.70 -3.89
CA PHE A 389 1.83 9.20 -2.79
C PHE A 389 2.99 10.10 -3.25
N TYR A 390 3.61 9.79 -4.40
CA TYR A 390 4.74 10.58 -4.87
C TYR A 390 4.31 11.91 -5.49
N LYS A 391 3.17 11.95 -6.17
CA LYS A 391 2.58 13.21 -6.62
C LYS A 391 2.17 14.10 -5.45
N LEU A 392 1.72 13.49 -4.34
CA LEU A 392 1.45 14.23 -3.10
C LEU A 392 2.73 14.88 -2.56
N ILE A 393 3.83 14.14 -2.48
CA ILE A 393 5.13 14.67 -2.04
C ILE A 393 5.60 15.78 -2.98
N ASP A 394 5.54 15.59 -4.29
CA ASP A 394 5.94 16.60 -5.27
C ASP A 394 5.06 17.86 -5.16
N THR A 395 3.75 17.71 -4.90
CA THR A 395 2.82 18.83 -4.67
C THR A 395 3.16 19.60 -3.40
N ILE A 396 3.43 18.89 -2.29
CA ILE A 396 3.87 19.52 -1.03
C ILE A 396 5.18 20.27 -1.26
N GLY A 397 6.16 19.64 -1.88
CA GLY A 397 7.47 20.23 -2.15
C GLY A 397 7.39 21.50 -2.99
N SER A 398 6.60 21.51 -4.07
CA SER A 398 6.40 22.71 -4.90
C SER A 398 5.68 23.83 -4.15
N THR A 399 4.63 23.50 -3.40
CA THR A 399 3.86 24.48 -2.61
C THR A 399 4.74 25.16 -1.57
N TYR A 400 5.51 24.41 -0.80
CA TYR A 400 6.40 25.02 0.19
C TYR A 400 7.61 25.71 -0.43
N GLY A 401 8.08 25.28 -1.61
CA GLY A 401 9.08 26.01 -2.38
C GLY A 401 8.63 27.43 -2.72
N GLU A 402 7.37 27.63 -3.09
CA GLU A 402 6.79 28.96 -3.34
C GLU A 402 6.62 29.78 -2.06
N LEU A 403 6.44 29.14 -0.91
CA LEU A 403 6.27 29.78 0.39
C LEU A 403 7.60 30.09 1.11
N PHE A 404 8.73 29.63 0.60
CA PHE A 404 10.04 29.84 1.24
C PHE A 404 10.36 31.31 1.56
N PRO A 405 10.11 32.31 0.68
CA PRO A 405 10.33 33.70 1.02
C PRO A 405 9.52 34.15 2.25
N THR A 406 8.24 33.77 2.31
CA THR A 406 7.38 34.11 3.46
C THR A 406 7.89 33.47 4.75
N ILE A 407 8.26 32.17 4.68
CA ILE A 407 8.80 31.45 5.83
C ILE A 407 10.13 32.08 6.29
N GLN A 408 10.98 32.48 5.35
CA GLN A 408 12.25 33.13 5.66
C GLN A 408 12.05 34.45 6.40
N ASP A 409 11.06 35.25 5.99
CA ASP A 409 10.77 36.55 6.60
C ASP A 409 10.08 36.41 7.97
N GLU A 410 9.09 35.53 8.07
CA GLU A 410 8.27 35.41 9.28
C GLU A 410 8.88 34.47 10.34
N ARG A 411 9.51 33.38 9.92
CA ARG A 411 10.01 32.29 10.78
C ARG A 411 11.35 31.72 10.26
N PRO A 412 12.45 32.52 10.26
CA PRO A 412 13.74 32.12 9.70
C PRO A 412 14.31 30.84 10.34
N GLN A 413 13.97 30.56 11.60
CA GLN A 413 14.37 29.33 12.28
C GLN A 413 13.70 28.08 11.67
N ILE A 414 12.46 28.18 11.21
CA ILE A 414 11.76 27.10 10.50
C ILE A 414 12.41 26.89 9.13
N MET A 415 12.71 28.00 8.44
CA MET A 415 13.40 27.92 7.15
C MET A 415 14.76 27.21 7.27
N ALA A 416 15.54 27.49 8.33
CA ALA A 416 16.80 26.79 8.60
C ALA A 416 16.59 25.27 8.81
N LYS A 417 15.53 24.87 9.53
CA LYS A 417 15.16 23.45 9.72
C LYS A 417 14.80 22.80 8.38
N LEU A 418 14.00 23.46 7.54
CA LEU A 418 13.59 22.94 6.24
C LEU A 418 14.78 22.81 5.26
N LEU A 419 15.68 23.79 5.23
CA LEU A 419 16.91 23.73 4.43
C LEU A 419 17.84 22.61 4.89
N GLY A 420 17.96 22.40 6.20
CA GLY A 420 18.70 21.27 6.75
C GLY A 420 18.17 19.92 6.25
N LEU A 421 16.86 19.78 6.16
CA LEU A 421 16.18 18.60 5.60
C LEU A 421 16.47 18.42 4.10
N VAL A 422 16.34 19.49 3.30
CA VAL A 422 16.61 19.47 1.85
C VAL A 422 18.07 19.06 1.60
N ASN A 423 19.03 19.63 2.33
CA ASN A 423 20.45 19.28 2.19
C ASN A 423 20.72 17.82 2.53
N GLN A 424 20.10 17.26 3.56
CA GLN A 424 20.23 15.84 3.89
C GLN A 424 19.61 14.94 2.82
N MET A 425 18.51 15.35 2.18
CA MET A 425 17.92 14.63 1.06
C MET A 425 18.86 14.64 -0.16
N GLU A 426 19.50 15.77 -0.45
CA GLU A 426 20.49 15.90 -1.53
C GLU A 426 21.77 15.10 -1.26
N GLU A 427 22.29 15.11 -0.04
CA GLU A 427 23.44 14.29 0.36
C GLU A 427 23.14 12.80 0.20
N ALA A 428 21.97 12.36 0.61
CA ALA A 428 21.55 10.99 0.41
C ALA A 428 21.38 10.61 -1.06
N GLU A 429 20.87 11.52 -1.91
CA GLU A 429 20.84 11.31 -3.37
C GLU A 429 22.26 11.23 -3.95
N GLN A 430 23.20 12.04 -3.47
CA GLN A 430 24.59 12.00 -3.91
C GLN A 430 25.30 10.70 -3.49
N GLU A 431 25.03 10.18 -2.29
CA GLU A 431 25.55 8.89 -1.86
C GLU A 431 25.04 7.73 -2.74
N VAL A 432 23.77 7.78 -3.10
CA VAL A 432 23.16 6.82 -4.03
C VAL A 432 23.78 6.93 -5.42
N ARG A 433 24.07 8.15 -5.89
CA ARG A 433 24.80 8.39 -7.16
C ARG A 433 26.22 7.84 -7.12
N LYS A 434 26.95 8.04 -6.00
CA LYS A 434 28.32 7.51 -5.81
C LYS A 434 28.34 5.98 -5.74
N ALA A 435 27.26 5.35 -5.31
CA ALA A 435 27.10 3.89 -5.28
C ALA A 435 26.80 3.26 -6.67
N GLY A 436 26.93 4.03 -7.77
CA GLY A 436 26.90 3.50 -9.14
C GLY A 436 25.52 3.44 -9.80
N PHE A 437 24.53 4.19 -9.30
CA PHE A 437 23.24 4.30 -9.97
C PHE A 437 23.26 5.50 -10.94
N PRO A 438 23.03 5.30 -12.26
CA PRO A 438 23.10 6.39 -13.23
C PRO A 438 21.98 7.43 -12.96
N SER A 439 22.40 8.70 -12.86
CA SER A 439 21.48 9.83 -13.04
C SER A 439 20.97 9.86 -14.47
N LYS A 440 19.77 10.38 -14.68
CA LYS A 440 19.33 10.75 -16.03
C LYS A 440 20.37 11.59 -16.71
#